data_f0f2544bc29cd461e92250e63ef08ec0
#
_entry.id   f0f2544bc29cd461e92250e63ef08ec0
#
_cell.length_a   1.000
_cell.length_b   1.000
_cell.length_c   1.000
_cell.angle_alpha   90.00
_cell.angle_beta   90.00
_cell.angle_gamma   90.00
#
_symmetry.space_group_name_H-M   'P 1'
#
loop_
_entity.id
_entity.type
_entity.pdbx_description
1 polymer ?
#
loop_
_entity_poly.entity_id
_entity_poly.type
_entity_poly.pdbx_seq_one_letter_code
_entity_poly.pdbx_strand_id
1 'polypeptide(L)'
;NDLQEIQISTDGVTFTTVGNNLDKTVLSAAGGSAYANPDTKIINLATFLPSTPSPIWIRFSWTTNFPGSAANPNVWITYGWYIDDVKIVTNPTNDLSVTGNYWGAVGLPYYQIPDEQVSEIGFSADVFNGGVNTQNNVKLNINANNGAWTGSSAPVSIASLDTAALELTTFYTPPATIGNISITRTITADSTDDIPANNVLSNVDFAITDFIYARDNGTPAGSTTNGTDGFEVGNLFDIFQDATLKAINIRLPGGAN
;
A
#
# COMPACT_ATOMS: atom_id res chain seq x y z
N ASN A 1 18.45 -24.07 -2.67
CA ASN A 1 17.17 -23.33 -2.78
C ASN A 1 16.04 -24.29 -2.49
N ASP A 2 15.13 -23.89 -1.63
CA ASP A 2 13.88 -24.59 -1.45
C ASP A 2 12.87 -23.99 -2.42
N LEU A 3 12.35 -24.80 -3.31
CA LEU A 3 11.35 -24.39 -4.29
C LEU A 3 9.97 -24.76 -3.75
N GLN A 4 9.14 -23.75 -3.59
CA GLN A 4 7.73 -23.87 -3.24
C GLN A 4 6.90 -23.59 -4.48
N GLU A 5 6.05 -24.54 -4.86
CA GLU A 5 5.23 -24.42 -6.06
C GLU A 5 3.77 -24.70 -5.75
N ILE A 6 2.91 -23.92 -6.36
CA ILE A 6 1.50 -24.20 -6.45
C ILE A 6 1.25 -24.72 -7.86
N GLN A 7 0.66 -25.90 -7.95
CA GLN A 7 0.47 -26.61 -9.21
C GLN A 7 -0.99 -27.01 -9.37
N ILE A 8 -1.47 -26.99 -10.60
CA ILE A 8 -2.81 -27.49 -10.94
C ILE A 8 -2.76 -28.61 -11.96
N SER A 9 -3.81 -29.41 -11.94
CA SER A 9 -4.05 -30.48 -12.92
C SER A 9 -5.52 -30.54 -13.27
N THR A 10 -5.84 -30.91 -14.51
CA THR A 10 -7.20 -31.18 -14.99
C THR A 10 -7.47 -32.69 -15.17
N ASP A 11 -6.43 -33.52 -15.01
CA ASP A 11 -6.50 -35.00 -15.15
C ASP A 11 -6.08 -35.74 -13.87
N GLY A 12 -5.57 -35.00 -12.86
CA GLY A 12 -5.06 -35.54 -11.61
C GLY A 12 -3.70 -36.22 -11.72
N VAL A 13 -3.07 -36.21 -12.90
CA VAL A 13 -1.82 -36.89 -13.21
C VAL A 13 -0.74 -35.90 -13.64
N THR A 14 -1.05 -35.07 -14.61
CA THR A 14 -0.14 -34.06 -15.15
C THR A 14 -0.37 -32.73 -14.44
N PHE A 15 0.66 -32.22 -13.76
CA PHE A 15 0.59 -30.98 -13.00
C PHE A 15 1.40 -29.87 -13.64
N THR A 16 0.79 -28.71 -13.75
CA THR A 16 1.41 -27.47 -14.26
C THR A 16 1.61 -26.50 -13.14
N THR A 17 2.82 -25.95 -13.00
CA THR A 17 3.13 -24.91 -12.01
C THR A 17 2.45 -23.60 -12.42
N VAL A 18 1.64 -23.05 -11.52
CA VAL A 18 0.91 -21.79 -11.70
C VAL A 18 1.40 -20.69 -10.78
N GLY A 19 2.20 -21.02 -9.79
CA GLY A 19 2.85 -20.07 -8.90
C GLY A 19 4.03 -20.71 -8.17
N ASN A 20 4.98 -19.87 -7.78
CA ASN A 20 6.17 -20.31 -7.03
C ASN A 20 6.70 -19.14 -6.17
N ASN A 21 7.80 -19.40 -5.45
CA ASN A 21 8.48 -18.41 -4.61
C ASN A 21 9.71 -17.76 -5.29
N LEU A 22 9.91 -17.95 -6.58
CA LEU A 22 11.09 -17.43 -7.29
C LEU A 22 11.06 -15.92 -7.48
N ASP A 23 9.89 -15.30 -7.38
CA ASP A 23 9.68 -13.86 -7.42
C ASP A 23 10.02 -13.16 -6.08
N LYS A 24 10.30 -13.92 -5.03
CA LYS A 24 10.59 -13.35 -3.71
C LYS A 24 12.06 -12.92 -3.60
N THR A 25 12.26 -11.77 -3.00
CA THR A 25 13.59 -11.29 -2.69
C THR A 25 14.23 -12.20 -1.63
N VAL A 26 15.48 -12.51 -1.83
CA VAL A 26 16.25 -13.38 -0.93
C VAL A 26 16.44 -12.71 0.43
N LEU A 27 16.30 -13.47 1.49
CA LEU A 27 16.58 -13.01 2.85
C LEU A 27 18.04 -12.61 3.01
N SER A 28 18.28 -11.53 3.73
CA SER A 28 19.65 -11.12 4.07
C SER A 28 20.28 -12.10 5.07
N ALA A 29 21.59 -12.22 5.03
CA ALA A 29 22.36 -13.00 6.00
C ALA A 29 22.17 -12.57 7.46
N ALA A 30 21.65 -11.37 7.69
CA ALA A 30 21.30 -10.82 9.01
C ALA A 30 19.92 -11.26 9.53
N GLY A 31 19.23 -12.19 8.87
CA GLY A 31 17.95 -12.74 9.34
C GLY A 31 16.72 -11.86 9.10
N GLY A 32 16.84 -10.86 8.24
CA GLY A 32 15.68 -10.05 7.82
C GLY A 32 14.79 -10.80 6.85
N SER A 33 13.46 -10.63 6.97
CA SER A 33 12.51 -11.13 5.99
C SER A 33 12.34 -10.10 4.87
N ALA A 34 12.56 -10.53 3.64
CA ALA A 34 12.42 -9.67 2.46
C ALA A 34 10.96 -9.57 1.97
N TYR A 35 10.05 -10.31 2.56
CA TYR A 35 8.62 -10.32 2.25
C TYR A 35 7.80 -10.60 3.51
N ALA A 36 6.50 -10.33 3.44
CA ALA A 36 5.60 -10.52 4.57
C ALA A 36 5.54 -11.99 5.03
N ASN A 37 5.35 -12.19 6.34
CA ASN A 37 5.10 -13.50 6.93
C ASN A 37 3.97 -13.35 7.96
N PRO A 38 2.76 -13.88 7.72
CA PRO A 38 2.37 -14.63 6.53
C PRO A 38 2.34 -13.79 5.25
N ASP A 39 2.56 -14.43 4.10
CA ASP A 39 2.43 -13.85 2.78
C ASP A 39 1.20 -14.41 2.07
N THR A 40 0.57 -13.60 1.23
CA THR A 40 -0.59 -14.00 0.42
C THR A 40 -0.20 -14.12 -1.05
N LYS A 41 -0.51 -15.25 -1.66
CA LYS A 41 -0.31 -15.47 -3.09
C LYS A 41 -1.66 -15.56 -3.80
N ILE A 42 -1.89 -14.65 -4.74
CA ILE A 42 -3.07 -14.67 -5.61
C ILE A 42 -2.63 -15.18 -6.98
N ILE A 43 -3.36 -16.15 -7.52
CA ILE A 43 -3.04 -16.78 -8.80
C ILE A 43 -4.27 -16.75 -9.69
N ASN A 44 -4.15 -16.17 -10.88
CA ASN A 44 -5.18 -16.24 -11.90
C ASN A 44 -5.16 -17.61 -12.57
N LEU A 45 -6.20 -18.40 -12.35
CA LEU A 45 -6.33 -19.73 -12.93
C LEU A 45 -7.02 -19.74 -14.29
N ALA A 46 -7.58 -18.62 -14.76
CA ALA A 46 -8.41 -18.57 -15.98
C ALA A 46 -7.70 -19.10 -17.22
N THR A 47 -6.38 -18.90 -17.33
CA THR A 47 -5.57 -19.39 -18.47
C THR A 47 -5.26 -20.89 -18.42
N PHE A 48 -5.50 -21.53 -17.27
CA PHE A 48 -5.18 -22.96 -17.03
C PHE A 48 -6.44 -23.82 -16.96
N LEU A 49 -7.59 -23.20 -16.78
CA LEU A 49 -8.86 -23.92 -16.69
C LEU A 49 -9.43 -24.21 -18.08
N PRO A 50 -10.02 -25.40 -18.26
CA PRO A 50 -10.72 -25.72 -19.49
C PRO A 50 -11.97 -24.86 -19.64
N SER A 51 -12.38 -24.59 -20.88
CA SER A 51 -13.60 -23.83 -21.18
C SER A 51 -14.89 -24.55 -20.74
N THR A 52 -14.81 -25.87 -20.53
CA THR A 52 -15.93 -26.67 -20.01
C THR A 52 -15.64 -27.01 -18.54
N PRO A 53 -16.61 -26.80 -17.63
CA PRO A 53 -16.43 -27.14 -16.22
C PRO A 53 -15.97 -28.58 -16.03
N SER A 54 -14.84 -28.77 -15.33
CA SER A 54 -14.31 -30.07 -14.96
C SER A 54 -13.62 -29.99 -13.59
N PRO A 55 -13.47 -31.11 -12.89
CA PRO A 55 -12.67 -31.13 -11.66
C PRO A 55 -11.26 -30.64 -11.91
N ILE A 56 -10.69 -29.95 -10.93
CA ILE A 56 -9.29 -29.57 -10.91
C ILE A 56 -8.65 -30.07 -9.62
N TRP A 57 -7.36 -30.38 -9.68
CA TRP A 57 -6.56 -30.76 -8.54
C TRP A 57 -5.53 -29.66 -8.30
N ILE A 58 -5.40 -29.24 -7.05
CA ILE A 58 -4.39 -28.30 -6.60
C ILE A 58 -3.36 -29.07 -5.79
N ARG A 59 -2.08 -28.88 -6.11
CA ARG A 59 -0.97 -29.48 -5.39
C ARG A 59 -0.01 -28.40 -4.92
N PHE A 60 0.36 -28.46 -3.65
CA PHE A 60 1.43 -27.69 -3.08
C PHE A 60 2.68 -28.58 -3.08
N SER A 61 3.70 -28.20 -3.82
CA SER A 61 4.92 -28.95 -4.00
C SER A 61 6.08 -28.22 -3.37
N TRP A 62 6.79 -28.89 -2.49
CA TRP A 62 7.99 -28.35 -1.87
C TRP A 62 9.18 -29.25 -2.20
N THR A 63 10.14 -28.72 -2.90
CA THR A 63 11.38 -29.36 -3.23
C THR A 63 12.51 -28.70 -2.46
N THR A 64 13.16 -29.45 -1.59
CA THR A 64 14.36 -28.99 -0.91
C THR A 64 15.60 -29.51 -1.63
N ASN A 65 16.56 -28.62 -1.85
CA ASN A 65 17.87 -28.93 -2.41
C ASN A 65 18.98 -28.74 -1.35
N PHE A 66 18.58 -28.64 -0.10
CA PHE A 66 19.49 -28.61 1.03
C PHE A 66 20.18 -29.97 1.20
N PRO A 67 21.49 -30.02 1.38
CA PRO A 67 22.46 -28.94 1.55
C PRO A 67 23.02 -28.36 0.24
N GLY A 68 22.44 -28.69 -0.90
CA GLY A 68 22.88 -28.23 -2.22
C GLY A 68 22.67 -26.75 -2.50
N SER A 69 22.16 -25.99 -1.54
CA SER A 69 21.87 -24.56 -1.64
C SER A 69 23.09 -23.64 -1.52
N ALA A 70 24.31 -24.16 -1.67
CA ALA A 70 25.54 -23.35 -1.64
C ALA A 70 25.52 -22.19 -2.67
N ALA A 71 24.76 -22.35 -3.76
CA ALA A 71 24.57 -21.30 -4.75
C ALA A 71 23.63 -20.15 -4.29
N ASN A 72 22.78 -20.39 -3.29
CA ASN A 72 21.90 -19.40 -2.71
C ASN A 72 21.59 -19.72 -1.24
N PRO A 73 22.55 -19.48 -0.33
CA PRO A 73 22.45 -19.84 1.08
C PRO A 73 21.35 -19.09 1.84
N ASN A 74 20.73 -18.11 1.22
CA ASN A 74 19.73 -17.26 1.87
C ASN A 74 18.28 -17.76 1.66
N VAL A 75 18.07 -18.77 0.83
CA VAL A 75 16.75 -19.40 0.67
C VAL A 75 16.67 -20.62 1.58
N TRP A 76 16.54 -20.34 2.86
CA TRP A 76 16.49 -21.35 3.90
C TRP A 76 15.11 -21.41 4.52
N ILE A 77 14.47 -22.57 4.47
CA ILE A 77 13.24 -22.83 5.20
C ILE A 77 13.57 -23.89 6.26
N THR A 78 13.77 -23.41 7.50
CA THR A 78 14.15 -24.28 8.61
C THR A 78 12.99 -24.99 9.27
N TYR A 79 11.77 -24.46 9.11
CA TYR A 79 10.58 -24.92 9.84
C TYR A 79 9.51 -25.56 8.96
N GLY A 80 9.64 -25.46 7.66
CA GLY A 80 8.67 -25.98 6.71
C GLY A 80 7.80 -24.89 6.06
N TRP A 81 6.91 -25.32 5.20
CA TRP A 81 5.96 -24.48 4.49
C TRP A 81 4.57 -24.69 5.09
N TYR A 82 4.06 -23.67 5.74
CA TYR A 82 2.72 -23.68 6.31
C TYR A 82 1.76 -23.06 5.30
N ILE A 83 0.68 -23.76 4.98
CA ILE A 83 -0.33 -23.36 4.01
C ILE A 83 -1.64 -23.26 4.77
N ASP A 84 -2.28 -22.12 4.66
CA ASP A 84 -3.56 -21.84 5.28
C ASP A 84 -4.43 -20.98 4.35
N ASP A 85 -5.70 -20.82 4.69
CA ASP A 85 -6.66 -19.95 3.99
C ASP A 85 -6.75 -20.16 2.47
N VAL A 86 -6.61 -21.42 2.01
CA VAL A 86 -6.74 -21.75 0.58
C VAL A 86 -8.17 -21.51 0.12
N LYS A 87 -8.35 -20.57 -0.81
CA LYS A 87 -9.65 -20.21 -1.37
C LYS A 87 -9.61 -20.27 -2.88
N ILE A 88 -10.67 -20.81 -3.47
CA ILE A 88 -10.96 -20.67 -4.90
C ILE A 88 -12.17 -19.73 -4.98
N VAL A 89 -11.97 -18.60 -5.61
CA VAL A 89 -13.00 -17.58 -5.74
C VAL A 89 -13.23 -17.24 -7.20
N THR A 90 -14.43 -16.84 -7.53
CA THR A 90 -14.71 -16.17 -8.80
C THR A 90 -14.41 -14.70 -8.57
N ASN A 91 -13.49 -14.13 -9.34
CA ASN A 91 -13.23 -12.71 -9.24
C ASN A 91 -14.44 -11.92 -9.73
N PRO A 92 -14.68 -10.73 -9.14
CA PRO A 92 -15.68 -9.80 -9.68
C PRO A 92 -15.33 -9.42 -11.13
N THR A 93 -16.31 -8.90 -11.84
CA THR A 93 -16.09 -8.48 -13.23
C THR A 93 -15.23 -7.22 -13.27
N ASN A 94 -15.55 -6.26 -12.43
CA ASN A 94 -14.85 -4.98 -12.28
C ASN A 94 -14.61 -4.72 -10.79
N ASP A 95 -13.38 -4.60 -10.38
CA ASP A 95 -13.03 -4.37 -8.98
C ASP A 95 -11.70 -3.64 -8.88
N LEU A 96 -11.72 -2.46 -8.35
CA LEU A 96 -10.53 -1.67 -8.01
C LEU A 96 -10.41 -1.61 -6.50
N SER A 97 -9.23 -1.79 -5.96
CA SER A 97 -8.96 -1.61 -4.55
C SER A 97 -7.75 -0.72 -4.30
N VAL A 98 -7.82 0.13 -3.28
CA VAL A 98 -6.70 0.97 -2.88
C VAL A 98 -5.78 0.15 -1.98
N THR A 99 -4.53 -0.01 -2.40
CA THR A 99 -3.50 -0.73 -1.66
C THR A 99 -2.50 0.19 -0.95
N GLY A 100 -2.40 1.43 -1.39
CA GLY A 100 -1.60 2.46 -0.76
C GLY A 100 -2.14 3.85 -1.10
N ASN A 101 -1.93 4.81 -0.20
CA ASN A 101 -2.28 6.20 -0.48
C ASN A 101 -1.36 7.13 0.30
N TYR A 102 -1.02 8.24 -0.33
CA TYR A 102 -0.09 9.22 0.20
C TYR A 102 -0.61 10.63 -0.03
N TRP A 103 -0.27 11.54 0.87
CA TRP A 103 -0.53 12.96 0.71
C TRP A 103 0.47 13.76 1.53
N GLY A 104 0.75 14.98 1.14
CA GLY A 104 1.59 15.87 1.92
C GLY A 104 2.38 16.85 1.09
N ALA A 105 3.04 17.77 1.80
CA ALA A 105 4.07 18.62 1.24
C ALA A 105 5.41 17.83 1.29
N VAL A 106 6.18 17.87 0.19
CA VAL A 106 7.45 17.12 0.07
C VAL A 106 7.30 15.64 0.43
N GLY A 107 6.10 15.07 0.16
CA GLY A 107 5.78 13.66 0.43
C GLY A 107 5.47 13.31 1.88
N LEU A 108 5.38 14.29 2.78
CA LEU A 108 5.07 14.07 4.18
C LEU A 108 3.84 14.86 4.63
N PRO A 109 2.88 14.23 5.36
CA PRO A 109 1.68 14.91 5.81
C PRO A 109 1.97 15.91 6.94
N TYR A 110 1.26 17.03 6.91
CA TYR A 110 1.12 17.96 8.02
C TYR A 110 -0.33 18.04 8.44
N TYR A 111 -0.61 18.00 9.73
CA TYR A 111 -1.97 18.11 10.27
C TYR A 111 -2.29 19.52 10.79
N GLN A 112 -1.28 20.32 11.08
CA GLN A 112 -1.42 21.75 11.38
C GLN A 112 -0.30 22.51 10.67
N ILE A 113 -0.64 23.56 9.96
CA ILE A 113 0.28 24.34 9.13
C ILE A 113 0.09 25.81 9.50
N PRO A 114 1.13 26.54 9.93
CA PRO A 114 1.03 27.98 10.04
C PRO A 114 0.68 28.63 8.70
N ASP A 115 -0.13 29.65 8.69
CA ASP A 115 -0.56 30.33 7.47
C ASP A 115 0.60 30.86 6.62
N GLU A 116 1.68 31.31 7.26
CA GLU A 116 2.92 31.73 6.60
C GLU A 116 3.75 30.55 6.02
N GLN A 117 3.46 29.30 6.41
CA GLN A 117 4.18 28.09 5.97
C GLN A 117 3.37 27.25 4.98
N VAL A 118 2.28 27.78 4.45
CA VAL A 118 1.46 27.08 3.45
C VAL A 118 2.29 26.82 2.18
N SER A 119 2.26 25.57 1.73
CA SER A 119 2.92 25.11 0.53
C SER A 119 2.04 24.15 -0.26
N GLU A 120 2.49 23.74 -1.42
CA GLU A 120 1.81 22.77 -2.28
C GLU A 120 1.74 21.40 -1.62
N ILE A 121 0.58 20.75 -1.76
CA ILE A 121 0.30 19.40 -1.26
C ILE A 121 0.06 18.48 -2.44
N GLY A 122 0.83 17.40 -2.51
CA GLY A 122 0.68 16.33 -3.49
C GLY A 122 -0.21 15.19 -2.97
N PHE A 123 -0.77 14.43 -3.92
CA PHE A 123 -1.60 13.26 -3.64
C PHE A 123 -1.23 12.13 -4.59
N SER A 124 -1.16 10.92 -4.05
CA SER A 124 -1.03 9.69 -4.84
C SER A 124 -1.78 8.52 -4.21
N ALA A 125 -2.07 7.51 -5.01
CA ALA A 125 -2.66 6.26 -4.56
C ALA A 125 -2.14 5.10 -5.41
N ASP A 126 -1.91 3.95 -4.77
CA ASP A 126 -1.67 2.68 -5.44
C ASP A 126 -3.00 1.94 -5.53
N VAL A 127 -3.36 1.54 -6.75
CA VAL A 127 -4.65 0.91 -7.03
C VAL A 127 -4.43 -0.42 -7.71
N PHE A 128 -4.99 -1.48 -7.15
CA PHE A 128 -4.98 -2.84 -7.66
C PHE A 128 -6.31 -3.14 -8.35
N ASN A 129 -6.25 -3.79 -9.52
CA ASN A 129 -7.43 -4.31 -10.21
C ASN A 129 -7.64 -5.79 -9.84
N GLY A 130 -8.56 -6.06 -8.92
CA GLY A 130 -8.99 -7.40 -8.51
C GLY A 130 -9.99 -8.06 -9.48
N GLY A 131 -10.54 -7.30 -10.43
CA GLY A 131 -11.51 -7.76 -11.40
C GLY A 131 -10.91 -8.56 -12.56
N VAL A 132 -11.78 -9.24 -13.31
CA VAL A 132 -11.37 -9.99 -14.52
C VAL A 132 -11.18 -9.10 -15.75
N ASN A 133 -11.85 -7.95 -15.79
CA ASN A 133 -11.73 -7.00 -16.88
C ASN A 133 -10.60 -5.99 -16.61
N THR A 134 -9.94 -5.56 -17.69
CA THR A 134 -9.10 -4.35 -17.63
C THR A 134 -9.96 -3.16 -17.26
N GLN A 135 -9.55 -2.38 -16.28
CA GLN A 135 -10.19 -1.13 -15.89
C GLN A 135 -9.54 0.02 -16.65
N ASN A 136 -10.37 0.78 -17.38
CA ASN A 136 -9.90 1.90 -18.20
C ASN A 136 -10.28 3.25 -17.55
N ASN A 137 -9.51 4.29 -17.90
CA ASN A 137 -9.68 5.64 -17.40
C ASN A 137 -9.67 5.72 -15.87
N VAL A 138 -8.87 4.86 -15.22
CA VAL A 138 -8.70 4.88 -13.78
C VAL A 138 -8.00 6.16 -13.37
N LYS A 139 -8.61 6.90 -12.44
CA LYS A 139 -8.11 8.20 -11.96
C LYS A 139 -8.27 8.33 -10.46
N LEU A 140 -7.31 8.99 -9.83
CA LEU A 140 -7.45 9.57 -8.51
C LEU A 140 -8.03 10.98 -8.67
N ASN A 141 -9.17 11.24 -8.04
CA ASN A 141 -9.80 12.56 -8.01
C ASN A 141 -9.75 13.14 -6.60
N ILE A 142 -9.41 14.38 -6.52
CA ILE A 142 -9.31 15.16 -5.27
C ILE A 142 -10.33 16.29 -5.32
N ASN A 143 -11.01 16.50 -4.19
CA ASN A 143 -11.93 17.59 -4.00
C ASN A 143 -11.66 18.23 -2.64
N ALA A 144 -11.15 19.46 -2.64
CA ALA A 144 -10.86 20.21 -1.44
C ALA A 144 -11.98 21.20 -1.12
N ASN A 145 -12.37 21.26 0.16
CA ASN A 145 -13.35 22.21 0.69
C ASN A 145 -14.64 22.30 -0.14
N ASN A 146 -15.26 21.13 -0.39
CA ASN A 146 -16.53 21.02 -1.11
C ASN A 146 -16.51 21.65 -2.52
N GLY A 147 -15.41 21.47 -3.24
CA GLY A 147 -15.28 21.91 -4.63
C GLY A 147 -14.61 23.27 -4.80
N ALA A 148 -14.08 23.87 -3.75
CA ALA A 148 -13.27 25.08 -3.87
C ALA A 148 -12.01 24.86 -4.72
N TRP A 149 -11.48 23.64 -4.69
CA TRP A 149 -10.44 23.17 -5.60
C TRP A 149 -10.68 21.70 -5.95
N THR A 150 -10.40 21.34 -7.20
CA THR A 150 -10.46 19.95 -7.67
C THR A 150 -9.25 19.63 -8.53
N GLY A 151 -8.76 18.42 -8.44
CA GLY A 151 -7.67 17.89 -9.25
C GLY A 151 -7.89 16.42 -9.57
N SER A 152 -7.25 15.95 -10.65
CA SER A 152 -7.29 14.55 -11.04
C SER A 152 -5.92 14.11 -11.56
N SER A 153 -5.57 12.85 -11.33
CA SER A 153 -4.42 12.22 -11.98
C SER A 153 -4.67 12.06 -13.48
N ALA A 154 -3.61 11.81 -14.25
CA ALA A 154 -3.76 11.30 -15.59
C ALA A 154 -4.52 9.97 -15.56
N PRO A 155 -5.36 9.67 -16.58
CA PRO A 155 -6.05 8.38 -16.67
C PRO A 155 -5.06 7.27 -17.01
N VAL A 156 -5.22 6.11 -16.37
CA VAL A 156 -4.46 4.89 -16.69
C VAL A 156 -5.40 3.72 -16.96
N SER A 157 -4.89 2.70 -17.67
CA SER A 157 -5.56 1.41 -17.80
C SER A 157 -4.83 0.41 -16.93
N ILE A 158 -5.57 -0.34 -16.11
CA ILE A 158 -5.02 -1.36 -15.20
C ILE A 158 -5.55 -2.72 -15.64
N ALA A 159 -4.65 -3.60 -16.07
CA ALA A 159 -5.01 -4.97 -16.44
C ALA A 159 -5.51 -5.77 -15.24
N SER A 160 -6.21 -6.88 -15.50
CA SER A 160 -6.64 -7.80 -14.43
C SER A 160 -5.44 -8.27 -13.60
N LEU A 161 -5.57 -8.21 -12.28
CA LEU A 161 -4.55 -8.57 -11.28
C LEU A 161 -3.25 -7.73 -11.34
N ASP A 162 -3.31 -6.55 -11.93
CA ASP A 162 -2.20 -5.61 -11.97
C ASP A 162 -2.44 -4.41 -11.04
N THR A 163 -1.39 -3.66 -10.78
CA THR A 163 -1.41 -2.47 -9.90
C THR A 163 -0.85 -1.27 -10.65
N ALA A 164 -1.42 -0.11 -10.43
CA ALA A 164 -0.87 1.14 -10.92
C ALA A 164 -0.81 2.20 -9.82
N ALA A 165 0.23 3.02 -9.86
CA ALA A 165 0.33 4.23 -9.08
C ALA A 165 -0.37 5.37 -9.82
N LEU A 166 -1.26 6.07 -9.13
CA LEU A 166 -1.96 7.26 -9.59
C LEU A 166 -1.39 8.47 -8.85
N GLU A 167 -0.88 9.42 -9.58
CA GLU A 167 -0.27 10.62 -9.01
C GLU A 167 -0.84 11.87 -9.67
N LEU A 168 -1.14 12.89 -8.86
CA LEU A 168 -1.51 14.20 -9.38
C LEU A 168 -0.27 14.96 -9.83
N THR A 169 -0.34 15.53 -11.01
CA THR A 169 0.70 16.42 -11.54
C THR A 169 0.43 17.89 -11.20
N THR A 170 -0.78 18.20 -10.75
CA THR A 170 -1.17 19.54 -10.27
C THR A 170 -1.41 19.48 -8.78
N PHE A 171 -0.60 20.15 -8.00
CA PHE A 171 -0.67 20.15 -6.55
C PHE A 171 -1.71 21.15 -6.03
N TYR A 172 -2.25 20.84 -4.85
CA TYR A 172 -3.18 21.72 -4.15
C TYR A 172 -2.42 22.65 -3.23
N THR A 173 -2.61 23.95 -3.40
CA THR A 173 -2.13 24.93 -2.43
C THR A 173 -3.30 25.38 -1.56
N PRO A 174 -3.31 25.08 -0.25
CA PRO A 174 -4.34 25.56 0.66
C PRO A 174 -4.35 27.09 0.71
N PRO A 175 -5.51 27.74 0.96
CA PRO A 175 -5.53 29.16 1.23
C PRO A 175 -4.80 29.47 2.55
N ALA A 176 -3.99 30.50 2.57
CA ALA A 176 -3.31 30.99 3.79
C ALA A 176 -4.32 31.74 4.69
N THR A 177 -5.37 31.03 5.09
CA THR A 177 -6.43 31.57 5.95
C THR A 177 -6.68 30.57 7.08
N ILE A 178 -6.64 31.04 8.32
CA ILE A 178 -6.85 30.20 9.51
C ILE A 178 -8.20 29.49 9.39
N GLY A 179 -8.18 28.18 9.54
CA GLY A 179 -9.37 27.34 9.45
C GLY A 179 -9.07 25.89 9.13
N ASN A 180 -10.11 25.07 9.10
CA ASN A 180 -10.00 23.65 8.78
C ASN A 180 -10.11 23.44 7.27
N ILE A 181 -9.30 22.55 6.77
CA ILE A 181 -9.30 22.06 5.39
C ILE A 181 -9.77 20.62 5.43
N SER A 182 -10.74 20.27 4.59
CA SER A 182 -11.19 18.90 4.40
C SER A 182 -11.09 18.54 2.92
N ILE A 183 -10.48 17.39 2.64
CA ILE A 183 -10.20 16.92 1.29
C ILE A 183 -10.76 15.52 1.14
N THR A 184 -11.65 15.34 0.18
CA THR A 184 -12.13 14.03 -0.24
C THR A 184 -11.30 13.51 -1.41
N ARG A 185 -11.06 12.20 -1.40
CA ARG A 185 -10.28 11.50 -2.41
C ARG A 185 -11.08 10.32 -2.92
N THR A 186 -11.18 10.15 -4.22
CA THR A 186 -11.95 9.06 -4.82
C THR A 186 -11.22 8.46 -6.01
N ILE A 187 -11.35 7.15 -6.18
CA ILE A 187 -10.94 6.45 -7.40
C ILE A 187 -12.16 6.32 -8.30
N THR A 188 -11.97 6.60 -9.58
CA THR A 188 -13.01 6.41 -10.61
C THR A 188 -12.45 5.67 -11.81
N ALA A 189 -13.30 4.96 -12.53
CA ALA A 189 -13.01 4.28 -13.78
C ALA A 189 -14.23 4.40 -14.72
N ASP A 190 -14.10 3.90 -15.95
CA ASP A 190 -15.23 3.83 -16.89
C ASP A 190 -16.30 2.80 -16.47
N SER A 191 -15.87 1.72 -15.83
CA SER A 191 -16.76 0.65 -15.37
C SER A 191 -17.24 0.92 -13.94
N THR A 192 -18.46 0.49 -13.65
CA THR A 192 -18.96 0.46 -12.27
C THR A 192 -18.23 -0.64 -11.49
N ASP A 193 -17.74 -0.30 -10.32
CA ASP A 193 -17.06 -1.23 -9.43
C ASP A 193 -18.08 -2.15 -8.73
N ASP A 194 -17.78 -3.45 -8.75
CA ASP A 194 -18.64 -4.48 -8.11
C ASP A 194 -18.48 -4.53 -6.59
N ILE A 195 -17.35 -4.02 -6.07
CA ILE A 195 -17.04 -3.99 -4.63
C ILE A 195 -16.57 -2.59 -4.20
N PRO A 196 -17.41 -1.57 -4.28
CA PRO A 196 -17.00 -0.17 -4.10
C PRO A 196 -16.47 0.17 -2.69
N ALA A 197 -16.63 -0.73 -1.73
CA ALA A 197 -16.17 -0.49 -0.36
C ALA A 197 -14.65 -0.61 -0.19
N ASN A 198 -13.94 -1.31 -1.09
CA ASN A 198 -12.49 -1.54 -0.99
C ASN A 198 -11.66 -0.48 -1.74
N ASN A 199 -12.31 0.46 -2.42
CA ASN A 199 -11.67 1.58 -3.11
C ASN A 199 -11.93 2.94 -2.44
N VAL A 200 -12.39 2.91 -1.19
CA VAL A 200 -12.65 4.12 -0.41
C VAL A 200 -11.36 4.64 0.21
N LEU A 201 -11.09 5.91 -0.03
CA LEU A 201 -10.01 6.67 0.59
C LEU A 201 -10.55 7.50 1.78
N SER A 202 -9.85 7.44 2.90
CA SER A 202 -10.18 8.32 4.04
C SER A 202 -10.02 9.79 3.65
N ASN A 203 -10.85 10.66 4.19
CA ASN A 203 -10.66 12.08 4.05
C ASN A 203 -9.31 12.52 4.64
N VAL A 204 -8.77 13.58 4.07
CA VAL A 204 -7.60 14.28 4.61
C VAL A 204 -8.09 15.55 5.27
N ASP A 205 -7.90 15.62 6.58
CA ASP A 205 -8.31 16.77 7.38
C ASP A 205 -7.09 17.37 8.08
N PHE A 206 -6.87 18.67 7.92
CA PHE A 206 -5.82 19.42 8.61
C PHE A 206 -6.28 20.86 8.84
N ALA A 207 -5.51 21.62 9.64
CA ALA A 207 -5.84 22.99 9.95
C ALA A 207 -4.74 23.96 9.50
N ILE A 208 -5.14 25.09 8.93
CA ILE A 208 -4.28 26.26 8.83
C ILE A 208 -4.39 27.00 10.14
N THR A 209 -3.27 27.31 10.76
CA THR A 209 -3.16 27.91 12.10
C THR A 209 -2.33 29.18 12.04
N ASP A 210 -2.35 29.96 13.13
CA ASP A 210 -1.50 31.13 13.26
C ASP A 210 -0.03 30.75 13.52
N PHE A 211 0.22 29.77 14.45
CA PHE A 211 1.57 29.50 14.95
C PHE A 211 1.92 28.02 15.05
N ILE A 212 0.97 27.09 14.86
CA ILE A 212 1.22 25.68 15.15
C ILE A 212 1.60 24.94 13.87
N TYR A 213 2.76 24.30 13.92
CA TYR A 213 3.21 23.40 12.89
C TYR A 213 3.30 21.98 13.46
N ALA A 214 2.45 21.06 12.98
CA ALA A 214 2.40 19.71 13.51
C ALA A 214 2.31 18.66 12.39
N ARG A 215 3.06 17.57 12.57
CA ARG A 215 2.99 16.38 11.72
C ARG A 215 2.11 15.27 12.28
N ASP A 216 1.66 15.41 13.50
CA ASP A 216 0.75 14.45 14.13
C ASP A 216 -0.67 15.04 14.20
N ASN A 217 -1.65 14.16 14.29
CA ASN A 217 -3.06 14.51 14.43
C ASN A 217 -3.51 14.64 15.89
N GLY A 218 -2.56 14.66 16.84
CA GLY A 218 -2.83 14.71 18.26
C GLY A 218 -3.25 13.37 18.88
N THR A 219 -3.39 12.30 18.09
CA THR A 219 -3.81 10.98 18.57
C THR A 219 -2.62 10.03 18.58
N PRO A 220 -2.17 9.55 19.76
CA PRO A 220 -1.08 8.59 19.83
C PRO A 220 -1.48 7.25 19.20
N ALA A 221 -0.66 6.77 18.28
CA ALA A 221 -0.85 5.46 17.65
C ALA A 221 -0.07 4.33 18.36
N GLY A 222 0.91 4.68 19.18
CA GLY A 222 1.75 3.73 19.90
C GLY A 222 2.94 4.41 20.57
N SER A 223 3.84 3.59 21.11
CA SER A 223 5.12 4.01 21.66
C SER A 223 6.24 3.13 21.14
N THR A 224 7.43 3.69 21.04
CA THR A 224 8.64 2.97 20.60
C THR A 224 9.67 3.02 21.73
N THR A 225 10.36 1.90 21.93
CA THR A 225 11.50 1.77 22.84
C THR A 225 12.56 0.89 22.19
N ASN A 226 13.81 1.13 22.52
CA ASN A 226 14.95 0.30 22.12
C ASN A 226 15.49 -0.53 23.30
N GLY A 227 14.64 -0.90 24.23
CA GLY A 227 15.03 -1.63 25.42
C GLY A 227 15.90 -0.79 26.37
N THR A 228 17.14 -1.27 26.62
CA THR A 228 18.13 -0.57 27.47
C THR A 228 19.06 0.35 26.68
N ASP A 229 19.03 0.28 25.36
CA ASP A 229 19.89 1.07 24.49
C ASP A 229 19.23 2.42 24.19
N GLY A 230 20.04 3.45 24.03
CA GLY A 230 19.55 4.76 23.56
C GLY A 230 19.12 4.70 22.08
N PHE A 231 18.19 5.55 21.72
CA PHE A 231 17.80 5.77 20.33
C PHE A 231 17.39 7.23 20.11
N GLU A 232 17.43 7.65 18.87
CA GLU A 232 17.01 8.98 18.46
C GLU A 232 15.84 8.84 17.48
N VAL A 233 14.85 9.69 17.66
CA VAL A 233 13.72 9.85 16.72
C VAL A 233 13.52 11.33 16.45
N GLY A 234 13.10 11.64 15.25
CA GLY A 234 12.85 13.02 14.85
C GLY A 234 11.75 13.14 13.82
N ASN A 235 11.19 14.33 13.73
CA ASN A 235 10.33 14.74 12.62
C ASN A 235 11.04 15.82 11.81
N LEU A 236 10.98 15.68 10.50
CA LEU A 236 11.43 16.70 9.58
C LEU A 236 10.31 17.74 9.39
N PHE A 237 10.64 19.00 9.49
CA PHE A 237 9.76 20.12 9.15
C PHE A 237 10.42 20.96 8.07
N ASP A 238 9.72 21.13 6.95
CA ASP A 238 10.17 22.01 5.89
C ASP A 238 9.72 23.43 6.19
N ILE A 239 10.64 24.38 6.12
CA ILE A 239 10.37 25.80 6.37
C ILE A 239 10.35 26.49 5.01
N PHE A 240 9.18 26.97 4.63
CA PHE A 240 8.95 27.62 3.33
C PHE A 240 9.13 29.14 3.37
N GLN A 241 8.95 29.73 4.56
CA GLN A 241 9.17 31.16 4.82
C GLN A 241 9.99 31.32 6.11
N ASP A 242 10.74 32.40 6.20
CA ASP A 242 11.52 32.74 7.39
C ASP A 242 10.61 32.80 8.63
N ALA A 243 10.96 32.06 9.67
CA ALA A 243 10.19 31.97 10.89
C ALA A 243 11.09 31.83 12.12
N THR A 244 10.57 32.20 13.29
CA THR A 244 11.27 32.03 14.56
C THR A 244 10.64 30.91 15.36
N LEU A 245 11.43 29.83 15.62
CA LEU A 245 11.00 28.77 16.51
C LEU A 245 10.92 29.29 17.95
N LYS A 246 9.73 29.24 18.56
CA LYS A 246 9.47 29.71 19.92
C LYS A 246 9.40 28.57 20.93
N ALA A 247 8.86 27.43 20.55
CA ALA A 247 8.71 26.27 21.42
C ALA A 247 8.64 24.98 20.60
N ILE A 248 9.00 23.88 21.23
CA ILE A 248 8.80 22.51 20.73
C ILE A 248 7.92 21.79 21.74
N ASN A 249 6.79 21.27 21.30
CA ASN A 249 5.91 20.43 22.09
C ASN A 249 6.14 18.97 21.73
N ILE A 250 6.53 18.17 22.73
CA ILE A 250 6.76 16.73 22.58
C ILE A 250 5.84 16.01 23.57
N ARG A 251 5.10 15.02 23.07
CA ARG A 251 4.34 14.13 23.93
C ARG A 251 5.19 12.92 24.31
N LEU A 252 5.43 12.77 25.59
CA LEU A 252 6.12 11.60 26.16
C LEU A 252 5.09 10.63 26.74
N PRO A 253 5.30 9.30 26.62
CA PRO A 253 4.46 8.32 27.32
C PRO A 253 4.59 8.49 28.84
N GLY A 254 3.53 8.14 29.57
CA GLY A 254 3.56 8.16 31.03
C GLY A 254 4.63 7.20 31.56
N GLY A 255 5.50 7.69 32.48
CA GLY A 255 6.63 6.92 33.02
C GLY A 255 7.93 7.04 32.22
N ALA A 256 7.99 7.87 31.19
CA ALA A 256 9.27 8.25 30.59
C ALA A 256 10.04 9.17 31.58
N ASN A 257 11.27 8.81 31.91
CA ASN A 257 12.21 9.62 32.72
C ASN A 257 13.16 10.37 31.78
#